data_6c5d541090d5498c07511494f65a9e7e
#
_entry.id   6c5d541090d5498c07511494f65a9e7e
#
_cell.length_a   1.000
_cell.length_b   1.000
_cell.length_c   1.000
_cell.angle_alpha   90.00
_cell.angle_beta   90.00
_cell.angle_gamma   90.00
#
_symmetry.space_group_name_H-M   'P 1'
#
loop_
_entity.id
_entity.type
_entity.pdbx_description
1 polymer ?
#
loop_
_entity_poly.entity_id
_entity_poly.type
_entity_poly.pdbx_seq_one_letter_code
_entity_poly.pdbx_strand_id
1 'polypeptide(L)'
;MAYFRSHVLVSVDPECLARGAHDVIDALNDELVAQGLIDEIQVLETSRIGDPDKFGPDMMVYPEGVHYAGLSADDIPYLVEEHFLKGRVVEKMRAHEVAAKDEELGPPKSKEVRIVLRNCGVIDPTNIEDYIAEDGYMALGKVLSEMTPEQVIETVLAS
;
A
#
# COMPACT_ATOMS: atom_id res chain seq x y z
N MET A 1 19.47 13.95 -3.48
CA MET A 1 18.17 13.28 -3.35
C MET A 1 18.41 12.01 -2.57
N ALA A 2 17.76 11.83 -1.43
CA ALA A 2 17.77 10.53 -0.75
C ALA A 2 17.01 9.53 -1.64
N TYR A 3 17.58 8.38 -1.89
CA TYR A 3 16.94 7.30 -2.64
C TYR A 3 16.48 6.26 -1.63
N PHE A 4 15.18 6.09 -1.49
CA PHE A 4 14.59 5.04 -0.67
C PHE A 4 14.40 3.77 -1.50
N ARG A 5 14.83 2.62 -0.98
CA ARG A 5 14.62 1.32 -1.65
C ARG A 5 13.21 0.77 -1.44
N SER A 6 12.55 1.18 -0.35
CA SER A 6 11.18 0.77 -0.05
C SER A 6 10.37 1.93 0.51
N HIS A 7 9.07 1.92 0.21
CA HIS A 7 8.09 2.84 0.75
C HIS A 7 7.07 2.03 1.54
N VAL A 8 6.79 2.47 2.74
CA VAL A 8 5.83 1.84 3.64
C VAL A 8 4.70 2.82 3.88
N LEU A 9 3.51 2.48 3.40
CA LEU A 9 2.30 3.25 3.59
C LEU A 9 1.51 2.67 4.76
N VAL A 10 1.12 3.51 5.72
CA VAL A 10 0.32 3.09 6.88
C VAL A 10 -1.01 3.85 6.88
N SER A 11 -2.12 3.14 7.02
CA SER A 11 -3.45 3.75 7.08
C SER A 11 -3.65 4.54 8.37
N VAL A 12 -4.05 5.83 8.22
CA VAL A 12 -4.36 6.74 9.34
C VAL A 12 -5.78 7.28 9.28
N ASP A 13 -6.72 6.52 8.71
CA ASP A 13 -8.13 6.88 8.81
C ASP A 13 -8.62 6.82 10.28
N PRO A 14 -9.77 7.44 10.61
CA PRO A 14 -10.23 7.55 11.98
C PRO A 14 -10.36 6.20 12.73
N GLU A 15 -10.64 5.12 12.02
CA GLU A 15 -10.82 3.78 12.60
C GLU A 15 -9.47 3.13 12.88
N CYS A 16 -8.52 3.24 11.97
CA CYS A 16 -7.13 2.80 12.17
C CYS A 16 -6.46 3.57 13.31
N LEU A 17 -6.69 4.89 13.39
CA LEU A 17 -6.20 5.71 14.49
C LEU A 17 -6.77 5.27 15.84
N ALA A 18 -8.06 4.96 15.90
CA ALA A 18 -8.71 4.46 17.12
C ALA A 18 -8.16 3.08 17.56
N ARG A 19 -7.51 2.36 16.64
CA ARG A 19 -6.90 1.04 16.88
C ARG A 19 -5.38 1.08 17.02
N GLY A 20 -4.79 2.27 17.15
CA GLY A 20 -3.37 2.44 17.43
C GLY A 20 -2.46 2.58 16.20
N ALA A 21 -2.95 3.13 15.09
CA ALA A 21 -2.12 3.34 13.90
C ALA A 21 -0.90 4.23 14.18
N HIS A 22 -1.04 5.26 15.03
CA HIS A 22 0.11 6.07 15.44
C HIS A 22 1.15 5.27 16.23
N ASP A 23 0.73 4.37 17.13
CA ASP A 23 1.65 3.53 17.88
C ASP A 23 2.43 2.59 16.95
N VAL A 24 1.79 2.11 15.88
CA VAL A 24 2.44 1.32 14.82
C VAL A 24 3.47 2.13 14.05
N ILE A 25 3.14 3.38 13.67
CA ILE A 25 4.05 4.29 12.95
C ILE A 25 5.25 4.63 13.83
N ASP A 26 5.02 4.97 15.09
CA ASP A 26 6.09 5.31 16.04
C ASP A 26 7.03 4.12 16.25
N ALA A 27 6.48 2.93 16.51
CA ALA A 27 7.26 1.71 16.64
C ALA A 27 8.06 1.38 15.36
N LEU A 28 7.46 1.61 14.19
CA LEU A 28 8.13 1.39 12.91
C LEU A 28 9.32 2.35 12.73
N ASN A 29 9.13 3.64 12.99
CA ASN A 29 10.20 4.62 12.89
C ASN A 29 11.34 4.32 13.89
N ASP A 30 10.99 3.99 15.14
CA ASP A 30 11.97 3.65 16.18
C ASP A 30 12.79 2.41 15.79
N GLU A 31 12.13 1.37 15.28
CA GLU A 31 12.82 0.15 14.86
C GLU A 31 13.68 0.37 13.61
N LEU A 32 13.21 1.16 12.62
CA LEU A 32 14.01 1.53 11.46
C LEU A 32 15.27 2.32 11.84
N VAL A 33 15.18 3.21 12.84
CA VAL A 33 16.35 3.90 13.39
C VAL A 33 17.28 2.91 14.09
N ALA A 34 16.75 2.03 14.94
CA ALA A 34 17.53 1.04 15.67
C ALA A 34 18.31 0.09 14.75
N GLN A 35 17.72 -0.27 13.61
CA GLN A 35 18.32 -1.15 12.61
C GLN A 35 19.15 -0.41 11.55
N GLY A 36 19.21 0.93 11.60
CA GLY A 36 19.94 1.74 10.62
C GLY A 36 19.31 1.79 9.22
N LEU A 37 18.01 1.55 9.13
CA LEU A 37 17.26 1.50 7.87
C LEU A 37 16.51 2.79 7.54
N ILE A 38 16.58 3.81 8.40
CA ILE A 38 15.79 5.04 8.24
C ILE A 38 16.10 5.82 6.96
N ASP A 39 17.30 5.71 6.43
CA ASP A 39 17.71 6.35 5.18
C ASP A 39 17.38 5.50 3.93
N GLU A 40 16.93 4.26 4.13
CA GLU A 40 16.61 3.32 3.06
C GLU A 40 15.11 3.09 2.88
N ILE A 41 14.33 3.29 3.94
CA ILE A 41 12.90 3.00 3.99
C ILE A 41 12.14 4.26 4.39
N GLN A 42 11.21 4.68 3.55
CA GLN A 42 10.36 5.82 3.84
C GLN A 42 9.01 5.35 4.38
N VAL A 43 8.62 5.87 5.54
CA VAL A 43 7.28 5.66 6.10
C VAL A 43 6.39 6.83 5.69
N LEU A 44 5.22 6.52 5.15
CA LEU A 44 4.22 7.47 4.66
C LEU A 44 2.87 7.15 5.30
N GLU A 45 2.15 8.19 5.66
CA GLU A 45 0.76 8.08 6.10
C GLU A 45 -0.17 8.16 4.90
N THR A 46 -1.21 7.32 4.90
CA THR A 46 -2.25 7.36 3.87
C THR A 46 -3.63 7.26 4.50
N SER A 47 -4.64 7.77 3.82
CA SER A 47 -5.99 7.78 4.38
C SER A 47 -6.61 6.39 4.45
N ARG A 48 -6.31 5.50 3.51
CA ARG A 48 -6.89 4.14 3.47
C ARG A 48 -6.10 3.19 2.58
N ILE A 49 -5.88 1.94 3.06
CA ILE A 49 -5.28 0.87 2.25
C ILE A 49 -6.22 -0.33 2.16
N GLY A 50 -6.85 -0.72 3.23
CA GLY A 50 -7.69 -1.92 3.34
C GLY A 50 -9.10 -1.64 3.83
N ASP A 51 -9.72 -2.65 4.41
CA ASP A 51 -11.00 -2.54 5.11
C ASP A 51 -10.73 -2.41 6.62
N PRO A 52 -10.73 -1.18 7.18
CA PRO A 52 -10.36 -0.95 8.57
C PRO A 52 -11.33 -1.59 9.55
N ASP A 53 -12.58 -1.82 9.14
CA ASP A 53 -13.58 -2.49 9.97
C ASP A 53 -13.20 -3.93 10.28
N LYS A 54 -12.45 -4.55 9.37
CA LYS A 54 -12.10 -5.97 9.48
C LYS A 54 -10.78 -6.20 10.19
N PHE A 55 -9.76 -5.36 9.95
CA PHE A 55 -8.38 -5.73 10.24
C PHE A 55 -7.64 -4.78 11.20
N GLY A 56 -7.98 -3.51 11.33
CA GLY A 56 -7.26 -2.52 12.17
C GLY A 56 -6.16 -1.81 11.39
N PRO A 57 -5.05 -1.37 12.02
CA PRO A 57 -4.00 -0.68 11.29
C PRO A 57 -3.40 -1.55 10.19
N ASP A 58 -3.43 -1.02 8.96
CA ASP A 58 -2.96 -1.68 7.76
C ASP A 58 -1.70 -1.00 7.23
N MET A 59 -0.83 -1.80 6.63
CA MET A 59 0.43 -1.35 6.07
C MET A 59 0.69 -1.98 4.71
N MET A 60 1.07 -1.16 3.71
CA MET A 60 1.49 -1.61 2.39
C MET A 60 2.96 -1.34 2.19
N VAL A 61 3.71 -2.33 1.72
CA VAL A 61 5.15 -2.22 1.44
C VAL A 61 5.39 -2.26 -0.07
N TYR A 62 6.00 -1.21 -0.60
CA TYR A 62 6.43 -1.10 -2.00
C TYR A 62 7.97 -1.16 -2.10
N PRO A 63 8.52 -1.75 -3.20
CA PRO A 63 7.85 -2.16 -4.44
C PRO A 63 7.22 -3.57 -4.41
N GLU A 64 7.36 -4.33 -3.32
CA GLU A 64 6.93 -5.73 -3.25
C GLU A 64 5.40 -5.90 -3.33
N GLY A 65 4.64 -4.85 -3.05
CA GLY A 65 3.18 -4.88 -3.03
C GLY A 65 2.62 -5.79 -1.92
N VAL A 66 3.32 -5.86 -0.78
CA VAL A 66 2.89 -6.71 0.33
C VAL A 66 2.01 -5.92 1.28
N HIS A 67 0.78 -6.37 1.44
CA HIS A 67 -0.20 -5.81 2.37
C HIS A 67 -0.20 -6.58 3.69
N TYR A 68 0.08 -5.89 4.78
CA TYR A 68 -0.06 -6.38 6.14
C TYR A 68 -1.26 -5.74 6.82
N ALA A 69 -2.01 -6.48 7.63
CA ALA A 69 -3.24 -6.02 8.25
C ALA A 69 -3.35 -6.43 9.71
N GLY A 70 -4.07 -5.62 10.49
CA GLY A 70 -4.30 -5.90 11.90
C GLY A 70 -3.04 -5.81 12.74
N LEU A 71 -2.15 -4.89 12.39
CA LEU A 71 -0.86 -4.72 13.06
C LEU A 71 -1.01 -4.06 14.43
N SER A 72 -0.13 -4.43 15.34
CA SER A 72 0.12 -3.76 16.59
C SER A 72 1.57 -3.29 16.68
N ALA A 73 1.87 -2.35 17.57
CA ALA A 73 3.25 -1.89 17.79
C ALA A 73 4.19 -3.05 18.18
N ASP A 74 3.69 -4.06 18.90
CA ASP A 74 4.48 -5.23 19.32
C ASP A 74 4.89 -6.14 18.15
N ASP A 75 4.18 -6.07 17.03
CA ASP A 75 4.49 -6.86 15.84
C ASP A 75 5.65 -6.28 15.01
N ILE A 76 5.89 -4.99 15.16
CA ILE A 76 6.79 -4.23 14.29
C ILE A 76 8.25 -4.71 14.35
N PRO A 77 8.87 -4.96 15.51
CA PRO A 77 10.27 -5.43 15.55
C PRO A 77 10.46 -6.73 14.76
N TYR A 78 9.53 -7.67 14.90
CA TYR A 78 9.58 -8.93 14.18
C TYR A 78 9.38 -8.73 12.67
N LEU A 79 8.45 -7.85 12.29
CA LEU A 79 8.18 -7.53 10.89
C LEU A 79 9.37 -6.87 10.21
N VAL A 80 10.01 -5.90 10.87
CA VAL A 80 11.20 -5.21 10.36
C VAL A 80 12.34 -6.21 10.17
N GLU A 81 12.59 -7.08 11.14
CA GLU A 81 13.63 -8.11 11.06
C GLU A 81 13.39 -9.08 9.89
N GLU A 82 12.18 -9.61 9.76
CA GLU A 82 11.89 -10.63 8.74
C GLU A 82 11.77 -10.02 7.35
N HIS A 83 11.00 -8.92 7.20
CA HIS A 83 10.74 -8.35 5.87
C HIS A 83 11.91 -7.50 5.37
N PHE A 84 12.36 -6.52 6.15
CA PHE A 84 13.32 -5.53 5.66
C PHE A 84 14.79 -5.96 5.79
N LEU A 85 15.15 -6.75 6.80
CA LEU A 85 16.50 -7.25 6.95
C LEU A 85 16.73 -8.59 6.24
N LYS A 86 15.78 -9.50 6.34
CA LYS A 86 15.91 -10.87 5.79
C LYS A 86 15.23 -11.06 4.44
N GLY A 87 14.41 -10.09 3.98
CA GLY A 87 13.69 -10.17 2.70
C GLY A 87 12.60 -11.25 2.67
N ARG A 88 12.01 -11.58 3.82
CA ARG A 88 10.99 -12.64 3.94
C ARG A 88 9.65 -12.07 4.33
N VAL A 89 8.64 -12.28 3.49
CA VAL A 89 7.26 -11.87 3.80
C VAL A 89 6.75 -12.62 5.03
N VAL A 90 6.14 -11.87 5.96
CA VAL A 90 5.56 -12.43 7.18
C VAL A 90 4.12 -12.87 6.90
N GLU A 91 3.95 -14.09 6.36
CA GLU A 91 2.65 -14.60 5.90
C GLU A 91 1.54 -14.56 6.96
N LYS A 92 1.86 -14.72 8.24
CA LYS A 92 0.86 -14.70 9.33
C LYS A 92 0.22 -13.33 9.55
N MET A 93 0.88 -12.25 9.12
CA MET A 93 0.41 -10.85 9.24
C MET A 93 -0.08 -10.31 7.89
N ARG A 94 0.15 -11.07 6.81
CA ARG A 94 -0.30 -10.66 5.49
C ARG A 94 -1.82 -10.59 5.48
N ALA A 95 -2.34 -9.47 4.98
CA ALA A 95 -3.74 -9.42 4.63
C ALA A 95 -3.98 -10.56 3.63
N HIS A 96 -4.68 -11.59 4.05
CA HIS A 96 -5.21 -12.51 3.09
C HIS A 96 -6.21 -11.69 2.27
N GLU A 97 -5.86 -11.36 1.04
CA GLU A 97 -6.89 -11.13 0.06
C GLU A 97 -7.83 -12.33 0.20
N VAL A 98 -8.91 -12.13 0.93
CA VAL A 98 -10.09 -12.90 0.64
C VAL A 98 -10.28 -12.60 -0.83
N ALA A 99 -9.89 -13.56 -1.68
CA ALA A 99 -10.12 -13.48 -3.11
C ALA A 99 -11.48 -12.85 -3.22
N ALA A 100 -11.55 -11.64 -3.81
CA ALA A 100 -12.78 -10.88 -3.82
C ALA A 100 -13.85 -11.86 -4.27
N LYS A 101 -14.45 -12.55 -3.31
CA LYS A 101 -15.78 -13.03 -3.49
C LYS A 101 -16.45 -11.71 -3.74
N ASP A 102 -17.04 -11.59 -4.93
CA ASP A 102 -18.06 -10.62 -5.24
C ASP A 102 -19.00 -10.51 -4.02
N GLU A 103 -18.47 -10.01 -2.89
CA GLU A 103 -19.27 -9.53 -1.80
C GLU A 103 -19.88 -8.29 -2.39
N GLU A 104 -21.06 -8.54 -2.94
CA GLU A 104 -22.08 -7.63 -3.31
C GLU A 104 -21.84 -6.27 -2.64
N LEU A 105 -21.01 -5.42 -3.26
CA LEU A 105 -21.34 -4.02 -3.32
C LEU A 105 -22.83 -4.03 -3.62
N GLY A 106 -23.64 -3.70 -2.61
CA GLY A 106 -25.09 -3.89 -2.66
C GLY A 106 -25.67 -3.61 -4.03
N PRO A 107 -26.79 -4.21 -4.41
CA PRO A 107 -27.23 -4.40 -5.78
C PRO A 107 -26.84 -3.22 -6.63
N PRO A 108 -26.14 -3.39 -7.76
CA PRO A 108 -25.56 -2.31 -8.52
C PRO A 108 -26.65 -1.27 -8.77
N LYS A 109 -26.56 -0.15 -8.07
CA LYS A 109 -27.55 0.93 -8.18
C LYS A 109 -27.51 1.55 -9.58
N SER A 110 -26.54 1.16 -10.41
CA SER A 110 -26.47 1.52 -11.81
C SER A 110 -25.82 0.35 -12.59
N LYS A 111 -26.24 0.16 -13.85
CA LYS A 111 -25.58 -0.73 -14.81
C LYS A 111 -24.25 -0.14 -15.32
N GLU A 112 -23.72 0.88 -14.65
CA GLU A 112 -22.52 1.60 -15.05
C GLU A 112 -21.30 0.81 -14.59
N VAL A 113 -20.42 0.45 -15.53
CA VAL A 113 -19.10 -0.10 -15.28
C VAL A 113 -18.08 1.03 -15.36
N ARG A 114 -17.50 1.43 -14.25
CA ARG A 114 -16.49 2.48 -14.19
C ARG A 114 -15.11 1.89 -14.46
N ILE A 115 -14.55 2.15 -15.64
CA ILE A 115 -13.20 1.71 -16.00
C ILE A 115 -12.20 2.83 -15.70
N VAL A 116 -12.39 4.00 -16.32
CA VAL A 116 -11.48 5.15 -16.14
C VAL A 116 -11.68 5.81 -14.77
N LEU A 117 -12.91 5.85 -14.29
CA LEU A 117 -13.28 6.48 -13.00
C LEU A 117 -13.39 5.47 -11.85
N ARG A 118 -12.70 4.32 -11.94
CA ARG A 118 -12.80 3.25 -10.91
C ARG A 118 -12.49 3.76 -9.49
N ASN A 119 -11.52 4.65 -9.37
CA ASN A 119 -11.08 5.20 -8.08
C ASN A 119 -11.86 6.46 -7.64
N CYS A 120 -12.82 6.93 -8.47
CA CYS A 120 -13.61 8.11 -8.14
C CYS A 120 -14.56 7.82 -6.95
N GLY A 121 -14.37 8.55 -5.86
CA GLY A 121 -15.09 8.35 -4.60
C GLY A 121 -14.52 7.24 -3.71
N VAL A 122 -13.39 6.63 -4.12
CA VAL A 122 -12.65 5.62 -3.35
C VAL A 122 -11.43 6.24 -2.70
N ILE A 123 -10.69 7.07 -3.45
CA ILE A 123 -9.48 7.76 -2.97
C ILE A 123 -9.70 9.27 -2.85
N ASP A 124 -8.89 9.93 -2.02
CA ASP A 124 -8.81 11.39 -2.01
C ASP A 124 -8.01 11.87 -3.23
N PRO A 125 -8.62 12.61 -4.19
CA PRO A 125 -7.93 13.05 -5.40
C PRO A 125 -6.85 14.12 -5.13
N THR A 126 -6.77 14.65 -3.92
CA THR A 126 -5.77 15.64 -3.50
C THR A 126 -4.59 15.00 -2.77
N ASN A 127 -4.68 13.70 -2.45
CA ASN A 127 -3.66 12.93 -1.76
C ASN A 127 -2.96 11.98 -2.73
N ILE A 128 -1.65 12.21 -2.96
CA ILE A 128 -0.86 11.39 -3.89
C ILE A 128 -0.61 9.98 -3.35
N GLU A 129 -0.53 9.83 -2.03
CA GLU A 129 -0.29 8.55 -1.37
C GLU A 129 -1.46 7.60 -1.60
N ASP A 130 -2.70 8.08 -1.55
CA ASP A 130 -3.90 7.30 -1.88
C ASP A 130 -3.87 6.80 -3.32
N TYR A 131 -3.42 7.66 -4.25
CA TYR A 131 -3.29 7.28 -5.65
C TYR A 131 -2.21 6.23 -5.86
N ILE A 132 -1.10 6.31 -5.13
CA ILE A 132 -0.02 5.32 -5.18
C ILE A 132 -0.49 4.00 -4.57
N ALA A 133 -1.24 4.03 -3.46
CA ALA A 133 -1.80 2.84 -2.81
C ALA A 133 -2.75 2.06 -3.74
N GLU A 134 -3.39 2.73 -4.69
CA GLU A 134 -4.25 2.14 -5.73
C GLU A 134 -3.51 1.92 -7.06
N ASP A 135 -2.26 1.48 -7.00
CA ASP A 135 -1.38 1.21 -8.15
C ASP A 135 -1.09 2.43 -9.05
N GLY A 136 -1.27 3.64 -8.52
CA GLY A 136 -0.96 4.86 -9.22
C GLY A 136 0.52 4.90 -9.64
N TYR A 137 0.79 5.36 -10.86
CA TYR A 137 2.11 5.41 -11.47
C TYR A 137 2.81 4.06 -11.74
N MET A 138 2.22 2.90 -11.40
CA MET A 138 2.83 1.60 -11.70
C MET A 138 3.10 1.43 -13.20
N ALA A 139 2.13 1.79 -14.05
CA ALA A 139 2.31 1.76 -15.50
C ALA A 139 3.43 2.71 -15.96
N LEU A 140 3.54 3.90 -15.36
CA LEU A 140 4.61 4.84 -15.66
C LEU A 140 5.98 4.28 -15.25
N GLY A 141 6.06 3.69 -14.06
CA GLY A 141 7.28 3.03 -13.59
C GLY A 141 7.75 1.94 -14.56
N LYS A 142 6.83 1.09 -15.01
CA LYS A 142 7.10 0.07 -16.02
C LYS A 142 7.60 0.66 -17.33
N VAL A 143 6.93 1.68 -17.84
CA VAL A 143 7.34 2.36 -19.08
C VAL A 143 8.77 2.91 -18.98
N LEU A 144 9.08 3.60 -17.88
CA LEU A 144 10.38 4.25 -17.70
C LEU A 144 11.54 3.26 -17.49
N SER A 145 11.26 2.07 -16.94
CA SER A 145 12.30 1.07 -16.62
C SER A 145 12.44 -0.05 -17.66
N GLU A 146 11.36 -0.41 -18.37
CA GLU A 146 11.30 -1.64 -19.14
C GLU A 146 10.97 -1.45 -20.62
N MET A 147 10.52 -0.25 -21.06
CA MET A 147 10.01 -0.05 -22.41
C MET A 147 10.76 1.04 -23.18
N THR A 148 10.91 0.84 -24.49
CA THR A 148 11.35 1.90 -25.40
C THR A 148 10.16 2.78 -25.84
N PRO A 149 10.40 4.03 -26.30
CA PRO A 149 9.32 4.89 -26.82
C PRO A 149 8.49 4.22 -27.92
N GLU A 150 9.14 3.45 -28.82
CA GLU A 150 8.47 2.73 -29.90
C GLU A 150 7.53 1.65 -29.37
N GLN A 151 7.97 0.88 -28.36
CA GLN A 151 7.14 -0.14 -27.72
C GLN A 151 5.92 0.46 -27.03
N VAL A 152 6.06 1.64 -26.43
CA VAL A 152 4.92 2.37 -25.81
C VAL A 152 3.92 2.75 -26.89
N ILE A 153 4.37 3.31 -28.02
CA ILE A 153 3.51 3.69 -29.17
C ILE A 153 2.77 2.47 -29.71
N GLU A 154 3.47 1.36 -29.94
CA GLU A 154 2.86 0.11 -30.43
C GLU A 154 1.80 -0.42 -29.46
N THR A 155 2.08 -0.39 -28.15
CA THR A 155 1.14 -0.84 -27.10
C THR A 155 -0.13 0.00 -27.10
N VAL A 156 -0.01 1.32 -27.20
CA VAL A 156 -1.17 2.23 -27.24
C VAL A 156 -1.96 2.07 -28.52
N LEU A 157 -1.30 1.83 -29.67
CA LEU A 157 -1.98 1.62 -30.95
C LEU A 157 -2.71 0.26 -31.00
N ALA A 158 -2.26 -0.72 -30.22
CA ALA A 158 -2.88 -2.06 -30.16
C ALA A 158 -4.04 -2.15 -29.16
N SER A 159 -4.23 -1.14 -28.29
CA SER A 159 -5.31 -1.10 -27.27
C SER A 159 -6.57 -0.47 -27.85
#